data_0058385755e3da2c6321d3398b74c665
#
_entry.id   0058385755e3da2c6321d3398b74c665
#
_cell.length_a   1.000
_cell.length_b   1.000
_cell.length_c   1.000
_cell.angle_alpha   90.00
_cell.angle_beta   90.00
_cell.angle_gamma   90.00
#
_symmetry.space_group_name_H-M   'P 1'
#
loop_
_entity.id
_entity.type
_entity.pdbx_description
1 polymer ?
#
loop_
_entity_poly.entity_id
_entity_poly.type
_entity_poly.pdbx_seq_one_letter_code
_entity_poly.pdbx_strand_id
1 'polypeptide(L)'
;YEPVMDMEGVVVAGQSKPKETTVPFELPDFSKTEKVTGTEIGSATHELMQRINLDKKPTLEILTEALEQVQASPAVKDKVNLNKILSFFDTALGQEIVENQDKLYREQPFSMLKRDAKSQEDFVVRGILDGYLLYNDKIVLFDYKTDRYEFSSQLIERYRGQLELYAEALSRSYQIDRIEKHLILLGKDTVEVVEVN
;
A
#
# COMPACT_ATOMS: atom_id res chain seq x y z
N TYR A 1 0.90 29.01 3.53
CA TYR A 1 0.11 28.09 4.37
C TYR A 1 0.20 26.70 3.75
N GLU A 2 0.96 25.84 4.35
CA GLU A 2 1.16 24.48 3.87
C GLU A 2 0.35 23.53 4.73
N PRO A 3 -0.62 22.81 4.19
CA PRO A 3 -1.04 21.56 4.80
C PRO A 3 -0.21 20.45 4.17
N VAL A 4 0.96 20.22 4.70
CA VAL A 4 1.74 19.03 4.40
C VAL A 4 1.25 17.92 5.32
N MET A 5 0.39 17.06 4.80
CA MET A 5 0.37 15.66 5.19
C MET A 5 0.83 14.88 3.97
N ASP A 6 2.14 14.73 3.85
CA ASP A 6 2.74 13.82 2.90
C ASP A 6 2.57 12.41 3.47
N MET A 7 1.45 11.80 3.14
CA MET A 7 1.20 10.39 3.41
C MET A 7 1.36 9.65 2.09
N GLU A 8 2.36 8.78 2.02
CA GLU A 8 2.58 7.92 0.84
C GLU A 8 1.27 7.26 0.43
N GLY A 9 0.87 7.49 -0.81
CA GLY A 9 -0.36 6.92 -1.39
C GLY A 9 -1.64 7.74 -1.17
N VAL A 10 -1.60 8.87 -0.44
CA VAL A 10 -2.75 9.77 -0.25
C VAL A 10 -2.42 11.15 -0.82
N VAL A 11 -3.21 11.61 -1.78
CA VAL A 11 -3.08 12.95 -2.35
C VAL A 11 -4.14 13.85 -1.75
N VAL A 12 -3.71 14.96 -1.13
CA VAL A 12 -4.59 16.04 -0.65
C VAL A 12 -4.54 17.16 -1.69
N ALA A 13 -5.63 17.35 -2.42
CA ALA A 13 -5.75 18.42 -3.40
C ALA A 13 -6.40 19.66 -2.78
N GLY A 14 -5.57 20.64 -2.44
CA GLY A 14 -6.01 22.02 -2.16
C GLY A 14 -5.69 22.92 -3.36
N GLN A 15 -6.41 24.01 -3.55
CA GLN A 15 -6.11 24.99 -4.59
C GLN A 15 -4.79 25.70 -4.28
N SER A 16 -3.68 25.25 -4.87
CA SER A 16 -2.42 25.99 -4.90
C SER A 16 -2.08 26.34 -6.34
N LYS A 17 -1.76 27.62 -6.59
CA LYS A 17 -1.22 28.10 -7.85
C LYS A 17 0.11 27.41 -8.14
N PRO A 18 0.40 26.97 -9.37
CA PRO A 18 1.67 26.35 -9.70
C PRO A 18 2.81 27.38 -9.53
N LYS A 19 3.80 27.06 -8.70
CA LYS A 19 5.10 27.70 -8.75
C LYS A 19 5.89 27.07 -9.90
N GLU A 20 6.18 27.87 -10.91
CA GLU A 20 7.15 27.49 -11.93
C GLU A 20 8.53 27.34 -11.27
N THR A 21 8.95 26.09 -11.12
CA THR A 21 10.33 25.75 -10.77
C THR A 21 11.02 25.35 -12.08
N THR A 22 11.84 26.23 -12.61
CA THR A 22 12.77 25.88 -13.68
C THR A 22 13.84 24.96 -13.10
N VAL A 23 13.69 23.67 -13.30
CA VAL A 23 14.72 22.68 -12.99
C VAL A 23 15.75 22.73 -14.12
N PRO A 24 17.07 22.88 -13.84
CA PRO A 24 18.09 22.77 -14.87
C PRO A 24 18.03 21.40 -15.55
N PHE A 25 17.95 21.37 -16.86
CA PHE A 25 18.00 20.14 -17.63
C PHE A 25 19.43 19.60 -17.61
N GLU A 26 19.69 18.64 -16.72
CA GLU A 26 20.91 17.83 -16.75
C GLU A 26 20.67 16.64 -17.68
N LEU A 27 21.57 16.47 -18.64
CA LEU A 27 21.56 15.30 -19.51
C LEU A 27 21.79 14.04 -18.68
N PRO A 28 21.00 12.98 -18.89
CA PRO A 28 21.19 11.72 -18.17
C PRO A 28 22.59 11.17 -18.43
N ASP A 29 23.34 10.91 -17.38
CA ASP A 29 24.62 10.21 -17.45
C ASP A 29 24.37 8.71 -17.57
N PHE A 30 24.39 8.19 -18.79
CA PHE A 30 24.17 6.77 -19.10
C PHE A 30 25.33 5.84 -18.65
N SER A 31 26.37 6.37 -18.02
CA SER A 31 27.51 5.58 -17.51
C SER A 31 27.30 5.09 -16.07
N LYS A 32 26.29 5.60 -15.37
CA LYS A 32 25.97 5.14 -14.01
C LYS A 32 25.08 3.92 -14.10
N THR A 33 25.58 2.78 -13.64
CA THR A 33 24.75 1.63 -13.29
C THR A 33 23.70 2.13 -12.30
N GLU A 34 22.44 2.23 -12.74
CA GLU A 34 21.34 2.68 -11.89
C GLU A 34 21.26 1.76 -10.67
N LYS A 35 21.54 2.31 -9.50
CA LYS A 35 21.35 1.56 -8.25
C LYS A 35 19.87 1.37 -8.04
N VAL A 36 19.43 0.11 -8.00
CA VAL A 36 18.06 -0.26 -7.64
C VAL A 36 17.73 0.34 -6.26
N THR A 37 16.68 1.12 -6.22
CA THR A 37 16.23 1.79 -5.00
C THR A 37 15.21 0.95 -4.23
N GLY A 38 15.10 1.20 -2.92
CA GLY A 38 14.06 0.57 -2.10
C GLY A 38 12.63 0.90 -2.56
N THR A 39 12.42 2.12 -3.10
CA THR A 39 11.14 2.56 -3.66
C THR A 39 10.75 1.74 -4.89
N GLU A 40 11.68 1.46 -5.79
CA GLU A 40 11.42 0.63 -6.98
C GLU A 40 11.07 -0.80 -6.60
N ILE A 41 11.79 -1.38 -5.63
CA ILE A 41 11.48 -2.72 -5.10
C ILE A 41 10.10 -2.71 -4.42
N GLY A 42 9.79 -1.67 -3.66
CA GLY A 42 8.49 -1.49 -3.02
C GLY A 42 7.35 -1.44 -4.03
N SER A 43 7.48 -0.61 -5.07
CA SER A 43 6.48 -0.49 -6.14
C SER A 43 6.29 -1.82 -6.88
N ALA A 44 7.37 -2.53 -7.20
CA ALA A 44 7.29 -3.84 -7.84
C ALA A 44 6.61 -4.88 -6.93
N THR A 45 6.88 -4.85 -5.62
CA THR A 45 6.24 -5.73 -4.65
C THR A 45 4.74 -5.46 -4.56
N HIS A 46 4.31 -4.20 -4.49
CA HIS A 46 2.90 -3.82 -4.48
C HIS A 46 2.20 -4.28 -5.78
N GLU A 47 2.78 -4.01 -6.94
CA GLU A 47 2.22 -4.45 -8.21
C GLU A 47 2.11 -5.98 -8.29
N LEU A 48 3.11 -6.71 -7.81
CA LEU A 48 3.06 -8.17 -7.73
C LEU A 48 1.88 -8.64 -6.88
N MET A 49 1.71 -8.09 -5.67
CA MET A 49 0.63 -8.45 -4.76
C MET A 49 -0.77 -8.21 -5.36
N GLN A 50 -0.91 -7.24 -6.25
CA GLN A 50 -2.15 -6.95 -6.96
C GLN A 50 -2.46 -7.99 -8.05
N ARG A 51 -1.43 -8.59 -8.65
CA ARG A 51 -1.53 -9.50 -9.80
C ARG A 51 -1.64 -10.98 -9.43
N ILE A 52 -1.24 -11.36 -8.23
CA ILE A 52 -1.24 -12.77 -7.80
C ILE A 52 -2.65 -13.35 -7.90
N ASN A 53 -2.76 -14.51 -8.55
CA ASN A 53 -3.98 -15.30 -8.51
C ASN A 53 -4.12 -15.93 -7.11
N LEU A 54 -5.24 -15.67 -6.45
CA LEU A 54 -5.54 -16.12 -5.09
C LEU A 54 -6.68 -17.16 -5.04
N ASP A 55 -7.02 -17.81 -6.16
CA ASP A 55 -8.02 -18.90 -6.21
C ASP A 55 -7.64 -20.05 -5.28
N LYS A 56 -6.36 -20.15 -4.98
CA LYS A 56 -5.78 -21.05 -3.99
C LYS A 56 -4.51 -20.42 -3.43
N LYS A 57 -3.96 -21.03 -2.36
CA LYS A 57 -2.68 -20.60 -1.80
C LYS A 57 -1.60 -20.54 -2.90
N PRO A 58 -0.95 -19.38 -3.08
CA PRO A 58 0.09 -19.22 -4.10
C PRO A 58 1.27 -20.17 -3.89
N THR A 59 1.85 -20.61 -4.98
CA THR A 59 3.13 -21.34 -5.02
C THR A 59 4.22 -20.42 -5.53
N LEU A 60 5.48 -20.82 -5.37
CA LEU A 60 6.62 -20.06 -5.91
C LEU A 60 6.50 -19.87 -7.43
N GLU A 61 6.00 -20.87 -8.15
CA GLU A 61 5.78 -20.82 -9.60
C GLU A 61 4.78 -19.71 -9.94
N ILE A 62 3.62 -19.68 -9.26
CA ILE A 62 2.58 -18.65 -9.45
C ILE A 62 3.14 -17.26 -9.18
N LEU A 63 3.95 -17.10 -8.11
CA LEU A 63 4.58 -15.82 -7.79
C LEU A 63 5.61 -15.41 -8.85
N THR A 64 6.38 -16.36 -9.36
CA THR A 64 7.38 -16.10 -10.41
C THR A 64 6.70 -15.65 -11.70
N GLU A 65 5.66 -16.34 -12.13
CA GLU A 65 4.87 -15.96 -13.31
C GLU A 65 4.23 -14.56 -13.15
N ALA A 66 3.69 -14.27 -11.99
CA ALA A 66 3.12 -12.95 -11.69
C ALA A 66 4.20 -11.85 -11.70
N LEU A 67 5.41 -12.14 -11.18
CA LEU A 67 6.52 -11.19 -11.19
C LEU A 67 7.00 -10.86 -12.62
N GLU A 68 6.94 -11.81 -13.54
CA GLU A 68 7.28 -11.56 -14.94
C GLU A 68 6.41 -10.47 -15.57
N GLN A 69 5.15 -10.38 -15.14
CA GLN A 69 4.17 -9.39 -15.64
C GLN A 69 4.30 -8.01 -14.97
N VAL A 70 5.08 -7.88 -13.91
CA VAL A 70 5.29 -6.61 -13.21
C VAL A 70 6.10 -5.65 -14.09
N GLN A 71 5.70 -4.38 -14.11
CA GLN A 71 6.36 -3.31 -14.87
C GLN A 71 7.59 -2.78 -14.11
N ALA A 72 8.66 -3.56 -14.12
CA ALA A 72 9.92 -3.20 -13.50
C ALA A 72 11.11 -3.74 -14.30
N SER A 73 12.29 -3.15 -14.10
CA SER A 73 13.53 -3.65 -14.71
C SER A 73 13.89 -5.05 -14.15
N PRO A 74 14.61 -5.89 -14.90
CA PRO A 74 15.08 -7.17 -14.40
C PRO A 74 15.86 -7.06 -13.09
N ALA A 75 16.69 -6.02 -12.93
CA ALA A 75 17.45 -5.78 -11.72
C ALA A 75 16.55 -5.51 -10.48
N VAL A 76 15.42 -4.83 -10.67
CA VAL A 76 14.42 -4.63 -9.61
C VAL A 76 13.69 -5.93 -9.29
N LYS A 77 13.24 -6.67 -10.31
CA LYS A 77 12.56 -7.96 -10.13
C LYS A 77 13.40 -8.96 -9.34
N ASP A 78 14.70 -9.02 -9.61
CA ASP A 78 15.65 -9.88 -8.90
C ASP A 78 15.76 -9.56 -7.39
N LYS A 79 15.38 -8.36 -6.99
CA LYS A 79 15.40 -7.92 -5.59
C LYS A 79 14.08 -8.16 -4.86
N VAL A 80 13.00 -8.51 -5.54
CA VAL A 80 11.73 -8.85 -4.91
C VAL A 80 11.85 -10.21 -4.22
N ASN A 81 11.56 -10.24 -2.92
CA ASN A 81 11.69 -11.46 -2.12
C ASN A 81 10.41 -12.31 -2.18
N LEU A 82 10.35 -13.25 -3.12
CA LEU A 82 9.19 -14.13 -3.30
C LEU A 82 8.96 -15.09 -2.14
N ASN A 83 10.02 -15.55 -1.48
CA ASN A 83 9.88 -16.43 -0.31
C ASN A 83 9.22 -15.73 0.87
N LYS A 84 9.49 -14.45 1.07
CA LYS A 84 8.81 -13.62 2.07
C LYS A 84 7.33 -13.49 1.76
N ILE A 85 6.98 -13.26 0.49
CA ILE A 85 5.59 -13.20 0.04
C ILE A 85 4.89 -14.55 0.24
N LEU A 86 5.54 -15.66 -0.07
CA LEU A 86 4.99 -16.99 0.23
C LEU A 86 4.70 -17.15 1.72
N SER A 87 5.63 -16.75 2.58
CA SER A 87 5.45 -16.85 4.04
C SER A 87 4.30 -15.99 4.57
N PHE A 88 3.96 -14.90 3.90
CA PHE A 88 2.77 -14.13 4.23
C PHE A 88 1.49 -14.97 4.11
N PHE A 89 1.38 -15.82 3.10
CA PHE A 89 0.22 -16.68 2.91
C PHE A 89 0.15 -17.86 3.89
N ASP A 90 1.19 -18.07 4.71
CA ASP A 90 1.17 -18.97 5.88
C ASP A 90 0.64 -18.29 7.15
N THR A 91 0.55 -16.97 7.17
CA THR A 91 -0.02 -16.21 8.29
C THR A 91 -1.54 -16.35 8.33
N ALA A 92 -2.14 -16.07 9.50
CA ALA A 92 -3.59 -16.11 9.66
C ALA A 92 -4.31 -15.19 8.67
N LEU A 93 -3.83 -13.96 8.48
CA LEU A 93 -4.41 -13.01 7.52
C LEU A 93 -4.24 -13.48 6.08
N GLY A 94 -3.07 -14.00 5.70
CA GLY A 94 -2.83 -14.54 4.37
C GLY A 94 -3.75 -15.71 4.03
N GLN A 95 -3.97 -16.61 4.98
CA GLN A 95 -4.92 -17.72 4.84
C GLN A 95 -6.36 -17.21 4.73
N GLU A 96 -6.75 -16.25 5.57
CA GLU A 96 -8.08 -15.64 5.52
C GLU A 96 -8.37 -14.99 4.16
N ILE A 97 -7.38 -14.29 3.58
CA ILE A 97 -7.50 -13.68 2.24
C ILE A 97 -7.76 -14.73 1.17
N VAL A 98 -7.01 -15.83 1.17
CA VAL A 98 -7.18 -16.93 0.20
C VAL A 98 -8.51 -17.63 0.35
N GLU A 99 -8.95 -17.88 1.58
CA GLU A 99 -10.23 -18.57 1.87
C GLU A 99 -11.45 -17.71 1.56
N ASN A 100 -11.30 -16.37 1.55
CA ASN A 100 -12.40 -15.41 1.36
C ASN A 100 -12.18 -14.51 0.14
N GLN A 101 -11.62 -15.03 -0.92
CA GLN A 101 -11.34 -14.23 -2.12
C GLN A 101 -12.61 -13.69 -2.81
N ASP A 102 -13.77 -14.30 -2.59
CA ASP A 102 -15.08 -13.78 -3.02
C ASP A 102 -15.45 -12.46 -2.33
N LYS A 103 -14.81 -12.14 -1.20
CA LYS A 103 -14.96 -10.91 -0.41
C LYS A 103 -13.79 -9.94 -0.59
N LEU A 104 -12.78 -10.35 -1.34
CA LEU A 104 -11.53 -9.61 -1.50
C LEU A 104 -11.65 -8.53 -2.57
N TYR A 105 -11.25 -7.32 -2.21
CA TYR A 105 -11.05 -6.19 -3.10
C TYR A 105 -9.59 -5.75 -3.01
N ARG A 106 -8.92 -5.61 -4.15
CA ARG A 106 -7.53 -5.16 -4.25
C ARG A 106 -7.43 -3.93 -5.11
N GLU A 107 -6.46 -3.05 -4.82
CA GLU A 107 -6.17 -1.84 -5.59
C GLU A 107 -7.42 -1.00 -5.85
N GLN A 108 -8.10 -0.64 -4.75
CA GLN A 108 -9.35 0.11 -4.85
C GLN A 108 -9.13 1.61 -4.66
N PRO A 109 -9.41 2.44 -5.69
CA PRO A 109 -9.35 3.87 -5.54
C PRO A 109 -10.48 4.37 -4.64
N PHE A 110 -10.19 5.39 -3.85
CA PHE A 110 -11.19 6.11 -3.10
C PHE A 110 -11.04 7.61 -3.22
N SER A 111 -12.12 8.31 -2.99
CA SER A 111 -12.16 9.76 -2.90
C SER A 111 -13.22 10.15 -1.87
N MET A 112 -12.86 10.99 -0.92
CA MET A 112 -13.81 11.50 0.07
C MET A 112 -13.61 12.98 0.34
N LEU A 113 -14.70 13.67 0.65
CA LEU A 113 -14.68 15.04 1.08
C LEU A 113 -14.48 15.09 2.60
N LYS A 114 -13.52 15.91 3.04
CA LYS A 114 -13.30 16.21 4.45
C LYS A 114 -13.36 17.71 4.69
N ARG A 115 -13.68 18.08 5.91
CA ARG A 115 -13.65 19.47 6.35
C ARG A 115 -12.51 19.67 7.33
N ASP A 116 -11.68 20.68 7.08
CA ASP A 116 -10.68 21.10 8.03
C ASP A 116 -11.34 21.74 9.26
N ALA A 117 -11.00 21.24 10.45
CA ALA A 117 -11.60 21.70 11.70
C ALA A 117 -11.24 23.16 12.06
N LYS A 118 -10.10 23.66 11.56
CA LYS A 118 -9.58 25.01 11.87
C LYS A 118 -10.05 26.02 10.84
N SER A 119 -9.85 25.75 9.55
CA SER A 119 -10.21 26.68 8.46
C SER A 119 -11.67 26.59 8.08
N GLN A 120 -12.37 25.51 8.45
CA GLN A 120 -13.74 25.17 8.00
C GLN A 120 -13.85 25.04 6.48
N GLU A 121 -12.75 24.87 5.78
CA GLU A 121 -12.69 24.63 4.35
C GLU A 121 -12.84 23.14 4.03
N ASP A 122 -13.53 22.86 2.93
CA ASP A 122 -13.66 21.49 2.44
C ASP A 122 -12.48 21.14 1.53
N PHE A 123 -11.95 19.94 1.69
CA PHE A 123 -10.87 19.40 0.85
C PHE A 123 -11.16 17.96 0.47
N VAL A 124 -10.60 17.52 -0.64
CA VAL A 124 -10.75 16.15 -1.14
C VAL A 124 -9.53 15.32 -0.79
N VAL A 125 -9.76 14.16 -0.16
CA VAL A 125 -8.75 13.12 0.07
C VAL A 125 -8.94 12.02 -0.96
N ARG A 126 -7.86 11.65 -1.63
CA ARG A 126 -7.84 10.57 -2.62
C ARG A 126 -6.70 9.62 -2.31
N GLY A 127 -6.89 8.35 -2.62
CA GLY A 127 -5.86 7.34 -2.49
C GLY A 127 -6.27 6.04 -3.16
N ILE A 128 -5.40 5.05 -3.03
CA ILE A 128 -5.63 3.68 -3.48
C ILE A 128 -5.39 2.78 -2.28
N LEU A 129 -6.38 1.95 -1.96
CA LEU A 129 -6.28 0.92 -0.93
C LEU A 129 -5.60 -0.31 -1.52
N ASP A 130 -4.62 -0.87 -0.83
CA ASP A 130 -3.98 -2.12 -1.26
C ASP A 130 -4.99 -3.28 -1.27
N GLY A 131 -5.77 -3.40 -0.19
CA GLY A 131 -6.85 -4.37 -0.18
C GLY A 131 -7.69 -4.39 1.09
N TYR A 132 -8.84 -5.02 0.97
CA TYR A 132 -9.72 -5.31 2.09
C TYR A 132 -10.63 -6.50 1.81
N LEU A 133 -11.07 -7.15 2.87
CA LEU A 133 -12.12 -8.17 2.87
C LEU A 133 -13.41 -7.55 3.37
N LEU A 134 -14.47 -7.64 2.57
CA LEU A 134 -15.78 -7.10 2.90
C LEU A 134 -16.72 -8.20 3.40
N TYR A 135 -16.94 -8.23 4.70
CA TYR A 135 -17.95 -9.06 5.34
C TYR A 135 -19.26 -8.29 5.55
N ASN A 136 -20.33 -8.95 5.95
CA ASN A 136 -21.61 -8.30 6.15
C ASN A 136 -21.61 -7.26 7.29
N ASP A 137 -20.81 -7.48 8.32
CA ASP A 137 -20.80 -6.70 9.57
C ASP A 137 -19.44 -6.09 9.91
N LYS A 138 -18.40 -6.42 9.14
CA LYS A 138 -17.05 -5.91 9.34
C LYS A 138 -16.26 -5.82 8.04
N ILE A 139 -15.21 -5.02 8.06
CA ILE A 139 -14.21 -4.94 7.00
C ILE A 139 -12.84 -5.25 7.60
N VAL A 140 -12.05 -6.08 6.92
CA VAL A 140 -10.65 -6.33 7.25
C VAL A 140 -9.79 -5.60 6.23
N LEU A 141 -9.27 -4.45 6.62
CA LEU A 141 -8.39 -3.60 5.81
C LEU A 141 -6.95 -4.02 6.01
N PHE A 142 -6.19 -4.10 4.95
CA PHE A 142 -4.75 -4.36 5.00
C PHE A 142 -3.96 -3.52 4.01
N ASP A 143 -2.71 -3.25 4.36
CA ASP A 143 -1.80 -2.41 3.59
C ASP A 143 -0.38 -2.98 3.68
N TYR A 144 0.32 -3.10 2.54
CA TYR A 144 1.68 -3.62 2.46
C TYR A 144 2.70 -2.50 2.65
N LYS A 145 3.72 -2.73 3.47
CA LYS A 145 4.85 -1.83 3.65
C LYS A 145 6.17 -2.57 3.47
N THR A 146 7.00 -2.03 2.61
CA THR A 146 8.35 -2.56 2.32
C THR A 146 9.45 -1.77 3.00
N ASP A 147 9.10 -0.75 3.80
CA ASP A 147 10.03 0.05 4.56
C ASP A 147 10.86 -0.81 5.49
N ARG A 148 12.13 -0.45 5.65
CA ARG A 148 12.98 -0.99 6.70
C ARG A 148 12.58 -0.44 8.05
N TYR A 149 12.57 -1.26 9.08
CA TYR A 149 12.22 -0.88 10.44
C TYR A 149 13.00 -1.73 11.45
N GLU A 150 13.16 -1.22 12.63
CA GLU A 150 13.73 -1.94 13.77
C GLU A 150 12.60 -2.56 14.60
N PHE A 151 11.61 -1.77 14.95
CA PHE A 151 10.41 -2.18 15.69
C PHE A 151 9.16 -1.86 14.88
N SER A 152 8.21 -2.79 14.86
CA SER A 152 6.92 -2.62 14.14
C SER A 152 6.13 -1.39 14.62
N SER A 153 6.28 -1.01 15.89
CA SER A 153 5.68 0.20 16.45
C SER A 153 6.04 1.48 15.70
N GLN A 154 7.22 1.55 15.11
CA GLN A 154 7.66 2.70 14.29
C GLN A 154 6.80 2.85 13.03
N LEU A 155 6.46 1.74 12.38
CA LEU A 155 5.62 1.75 11.19
C LEU A 155 4.14 1.93 11.56
N ILE A 156 3.69 1.35 12.65
CA ILE A 156 2.33 1.57 13.17
C ILE A 156 2.11 3.06 13.42
N GLU A 157 3.03 3.74 14.09
CA GLU A 157 2.92 5.18 14.36
C GLU A 157 2.94 5.99 13.06
N ARG A 158 3.85 5.67 12.14
CA ARG A 158 3.98 6.36 10.86
C ARG A 158 2.73 6.26 9.99
N TYR A 159 2.11 5.09 9.93
CA TYR A 159 1.02 4.78 8.99
C TYR A 159 -0.37 4.73 9.62
N ARG A 160 -0.49 4.93 10.92
CA ARG A 160 -1.78 4.97 11.63
C ARG A 160 -2.76 5.94 10.97
N GLY A 161 -2.33 7.17 10.71
CA GLY A 161 -3.18 8.19 10.09
C GLY A 161 -3.66 7.81 8.69
N GLN A 162 -2.81 7.18 7.88
CA GLN A 162 -3.18 6.66 6.57
C GLN A 162 -4.27 5.58 6.68
N LEU A 163 -4.09 4.61 7.58
CA LEU A 163 -5.08 3.54 7.80
C LEU A 163 -6.40 4.07 8.36
N GLU A 164 -6.37 5.08 9.22
CA GLU A 164 -7.57 5.74 9.72
C GLU A 164 -8.35 6.43 8.60
N LEU A 165 -7.67 7.10 7.66
CA LEU A 165 -8.31 7.68 6.48
C LEU A 165 -8.92 6.62 5.56
N TYR A 166 -8.23 5.53 5.35
CA TYR A 166 -8.73 4.40 4.57
C TYR A 166 -9.97 3.77 5.23
N ALA A 167 -9.90 3.54 6.54
CA ALA A 167 -11.02 3.01 7.31
C ALA A 167 -12.23 3.96 7.27
N GLU A 168 -12.01 5.28 7.38
CA GLU A 168 -13.08 6.27 7.26
C GLU A 168 -13.74 6.23 5.87
N ALA A 169 -12.94 6.13 4.81
CA ALA A 169 -13.46 6.03 3.44
C ALA A 169 -14.32 4.78 3.24
N LEU A 170 -13.87 3.63 3.75
CA LEU A 170 -14.62 2.37 3.68
C LEU A 170 -15.88 2.41 4.53
N SER A 171 -15.80 2.95 5.75
CA SER A 171 -16.95 3.11 6.64
C SER A 171 -18.06 3.95 5.99
N ARG A 172 -17.69 5.06 5.37
CA ARG A 172 -18.63 5.93 4.64
C ARG A 172 -19.24 5.23 3.43
N SER A 173 -18.45 4.47 2.68
CA SER A 173 -18.90 3.80 1.46
C SER A 173 -19.85 2.64 1.72
N TYR A 174 -19.58 1.85 2.75
CA TYR A 174 -20.33 0.63 3.05
C TYR A 174 -21.27 0.75 4.25
N GLN A 175 -21.19 1.85 5.01
CA GLN A 175 -21.93 2.05 6.26
C GLN A 175 -21.68 0.93 7.28
N ILE A 176 -20.42 0.50 7.37
CA ILE A 176 -19.90 -0.47 8.33
C ILE A 176 -18.86 0.22 9.20
N ASP A 177 -19.07 0.23 10.52
CA ASP A 177 -18.18 0.91 11.46
C ASP A 177 -17.09 -0.02 12.03
N ARG A 178 -17.33 -1.33 12.01
CA ARG A 178 -16.35 -2.30 12.47
C ARG A 178 -15.30 -2.56 11.38
N ILE A 179 -14.14 -1.93 11.53
CA ILE A 179 -13.02 -2.07 10.59
C ILE A 179 -11.78 -2.49 11.34
N GLU A 180 -11.29 -3.69 11.05
CA GLU A 180 -9.98 -4.18 11.50
C GLU A 180 -8.92 -3.65 10.52
N LYS A 181 -7.83 -3.09 11.04
CA LYS A 181 -6.75 -2.49 10.25
C LYS A 181 -5.46 -3.26 10.46
N HIS A 182 -4.83 -3.70 9.40
CA HIS A 182 -3.58 -4.47 9.44
C HIS A 182 -2.51 -3.84 8.57
N LEU A 183 -1.28 -3.83 9.06
CA LEU A 183 -0.08 -3.61 8.27
C LEU A 183 0.61 -4.95 8.03
N ILE A 184 0.97 -5.19 6.77
CA ILE A 184 1.76 -6.35 6.36
C ILE A 184 3.17 -5.85 6.09
N LEU A 185 4.08 -6.14 7.02
CA LEU A 185 5.43 -5.59 7.05
C LEU A 185 6.41 -6.53 6.35
N LEU A 186 6.92 -6.09 5.22
CA LEU A 186 7.82 -6.83 4.35
C LEU A 186 9.26 -6.30 4.36
N GLY A 187 9.59 -5.36 5.26
CA GLY A 187 10.89 -4.69 5.30
C GLY A 187 12.02 -5.47 5.97
N LYS A 188 11.71 -6.59 6.66
CA LYS A 188 12.69 -7.51 7.27
C LYS A 188 12.75 -8.83 6.52
N ASP A 189 13.63 -9.73 6.94
CA ASP A 189 13.76 -11.07 6.34
C ASP A 189 12.51 -11.93 6.55
N THR A 190 11.80 -11.73 7.66
CA THR A 190 10.53 -12.39 7.97
C THR A 190 9.38 -11.41 7.84
N VAL A 191 8.24 -11.90 7.34
CA VAL A 191 7.00 -11.12 7.31
C VAL A 191 6.43 -10.95 8.72
N GLU A 192 5.91 -9.77 9.01
CA GLU A 192 5.21 -9.47 10.26
C GLU A 192 3.85 -8.87 9.91
N VAL A 193 2.79 -9.38 10.50
CA VAL A 193 1.44 -8.85 10.33
C VAL A 193 1.00 -8.25 11.66
N VAL A 194 0.72 -6.96 11.66
CA VAL A 194 0.36 -6.22 12.87
C VAL A 194 -1.01 -5.57 12.73
N GLU A 195 -1.83 -5.71 13.76
CA GLU A 195 -3.10 -5.00 13.86
C GLU A 195 -2.87 -3.60 14.42
N VAL A 196 -3.53 -2.61 13.83
CA VAL A 196 -3.45 -1.20 14.22
C VAL A 196 -4.77 -0.77 14.84
N ASN A 197 -4.71 -0.43 16.12
CA ASN A 197 -5.87 0.05 16.89
C ASN A 197 -5.98 1.58 16.86
#